data_d2b14a0ef50a03e95030d0f9bc715859
#
_entry.id   d2b14a0ef50a03e95030d0f9bc715859
#
_cell.length_a   1.000
_cell.length_b   1.000
_cell.length_c   1.000
_cell.angle_alpha   90.00
_cell.angle_beta   90.00
_cell.angle_gamma   90.00
#
_symmetry.space_group_name_H-M   'P 1'
#
loop_
_entity.id
_entity.type
_entity.pdbx_description
1 polymer ?
#
loop_
_entity_poly.entity_id
_entity_poly.type
_entity_poly.pdbx_seq_one_letter_code
_entity_poly.pdbx_strand_id
1 'polypeptide(L)'
;IHTVKPLDVQIPKGRLTVVTGVSGSGKTTMVLESLIPALESSISGGTLPSHIRKVEAQGIAHVKLIDATPIGINVRSTVATYVGVHDELRKLFAKSPDAKKQGYKAGDFSYNTGSLRCPGCDGTGVVSLDVQFLPDVDIPCPDCKGSRYGREAYGIRLEGPEGAKASLPELMDMDVNTAMAFCKGMKTVSQKLAILKQLGLGYLTLGEETPGLSGGEAQRLKLASEIGKTQEDSVFVFDEPSIGLHPLDVRVLLGVFQALLDRGATVVVIEHDLDVIRNGDYIIDMGPGGGEYGGRI
;
A
#
# COMPACT_ATOMS: atom_id res chain seq x y z
N ILE A 1 1.44 -25.26 17.20
CA ILE A 1 0.15 -24.55 17.20
C ILE A 1 -0.67 -25.01 15.99
N HIS A 2 -1.97 -25.19 16.14
CA HIS A 2 -2.87 -25.76 15.12
C HIS A 2 -2.29 -27.06 14.54
N THR A 3 -2.14 -27.13 13.21
CA THR A 3 -1.56 -28.28 12.51
C THR A 3 -0.03 -28.31 12.49
N VAL A 4 0.63 -27.17 12.80
CA VAL A 4 2.09 -27.08 12.73
C VAL A 4 2.73 -27.86 13.86
N LYS A 5 3.59 -28.82 13.51
CA LYS A 5 4.38 -29.64 14.42
C LYS A 5 5.61 -28.84 14.89
N PRO A 6 6.27 -29.26 15.99
CA PRO A 6 7.54 -28.67 16.36
C PRO A 6 8.55 -28.74 15.21
N LEU A 7 9.09 -27.60 14.80
CA LEU A 7 10.05 -27.49 13.70
C LEU A 7 11.01 -26.33 13.95
N ASP A 8 12.17 -26.39 13.30
CA ASP A 8 13.13 -25.30 13.25
C ASP A 8 13.14 -24.75 11.83
N VAL A 9 13.02 -23.42 11.71
CA VAL A 9 12.96 -22.73 10.43
C VAL A 9 14.13 -21.75 10.33
N GLN A 10 14.82 -21.78 9.20
CA GLN A 10 15.87 -20.83 8.86
C GLN A 10 15.43 -20.01 7.65
N ILE A 11 15.54 -18.69 7.73
CA ILE A 11 15.20 -17.77 6.67
C ILE A 11 16.42 -16.93 6.35
N PRO A 12 17.01 -17.09 5.15
CA PRO A 12 18.20 -16.32 4.76
C PRO A 12 17.89 -14.83 4.65
N LYS A 13 18.70 -13.97 5.27
CA LYS A 13 18.57 -12.52 5.15
C LYS A 13 18.95 -12.03 3.75
N GLY A 14 18.25 -10.98 3.30
CA GLY A 14 18.49 -10.36 2.00
C GLY A 14 18.17 -11.29 0.82
N ARG A 15 17.26 -12.25 1.02
CA ARG A 15 16.86 -13.24 0.03
C ARG A 15 15.33 -13.34 -0.05
N LEU A 16 14.86 -13.86 -1.20
CA LEU A 16 13.48 -14.23 -1.40
C LEU A 16 13.25 -15.66 -0.90
N THR A 17 12.53 -15.79 0.20
CA THR A 17 12.07 -17.07 0.74
C THR A 17 10.61 -17.28 0.35
N VAL A 18 10.32 -18.36 -0.35
CA VAL A 18 8.94 -18.75 -0.72
C VAL A 18 8.48 -19.89 0.16
N VAL A 19 7.37 -19.67 0.87
CA VAL A 19 6.70 -20.70 1.70
C VAL A 19 5.55 -21.26 0.88
N THR A 20 5.66 -22.52 0.48
CA THR A 20 4.68 -23.22 -0.35
C THR A 20 4.14 -24.46 0.34
N GLY A 21 3.29 -25.21 -0.32
CA GLY A 21 2.68 -26.45 0.19
C GLY A 21 1.18 -26.47 -0.02
N VAL A 22 0.57 -27.64 0.20
CA VAL A 22 -0.86 -27.84 -0.01
C VAL A 22 -1.72 -26.99 0.94
N SER A 23 -2.99 -26.78 0.56
CA SER A 23 -3.92 -26.05 1.42
C SER A 23 -4.07 -26.76 2.78
N GLY A 24 -4.08 -25.99 3.87
CA GLY A 24 -4.17 -26.53 5.24
C GLY A 24 -2.86 -27.15 5.77
N SER A 25 -1.73 -27.06 5.07
CA SER A 25 -0.44 -27.57 5.55
C SER A 25 0.18 -26.75 6.69
N GLY A 26 -0.36 -25.57 7.01
CA GLY A 26 0.09 -24.73 8.12
C GLY A 26 0.96 -23.55 7.73
N LYS A 27 1.05 -23.17 6.43
CA LYS A 27 1.83 -22.02 5.94
C LYS A 27 1.50 -20.72 6.66
N THR A 28 0.22 -20.36 6.67
CA THR A 28 -0.28 -19.15 7.35
C THR A 28 0.04 -19.18 8.83
N THR A 29 -0.19 -20.29 9.51
CA THR A 29 0.14 -20.48 10.93
C THR A 29 1.64 -20.31 11.19
N MET A 30 2.49 -20.91 10.35
CA MET A 30 3.95 -20.78 10.50
C MET A 30 4.40 -19.33 10.27
N VAL A 31 3.90 -18.67 9.25
CA VAL A 31 4.38 -17.32 8.87
C VAL A 31 3.67 -16.22 9.65
N LEU A 32 2.33 -16.16 9.57
CA LEU A 32 1.58 -15.04 10.14
C LEU A 32 1.37 -15.15 11.65
N GLU A 33 1.13 -16.37 12.15
CA GLU A 33 0.83 -16.58 13.57
C GLU A 33 2.07 -16.95 14.40
N SER A 34 3.19 -17.29 13.77
CA SER A 34 4.42 -17.66 14.48
C SER A 34 5.61 -16.78 14.14
N LEU A 35 6.03 -16.68 12.87
CA LEU A 35 7.21 -15.91 12.48
C LEU A 35 7.05 -14.41 12.75
N ILE A 36 5.95 -13.80 12.30
CA ILE A 36 5.72 -12.35 12.50
C ILE A 36 5.69 -12.00 13.99
N PRO A 37 4.85 -12.62 14.83
CA PRO A 37 4.82 -12.32 16.27
C PRO A 37 6.14 -12.58 16.98
N ALA A 38 6.91 -13.60 16.56
CA ALA A 38 8.23 -13.88 17.12
C ALA A 38 9.23 -12.77 16.80
N LEU A 39 9.25 -12.29 15.55
CA LEU A 39 10.11 -11.18 15.14
C LEU A 39 9.72 -9.89 15.84
N GLU A 40 8.43 -9.55 15.89
CA GLU A 40 7.92 -8.36 16.60
C GLU A 40 8.29 -8.38 18.08
N SER A 41 8.15 -9.54 18.75
CA SER A 41 8.57 -9.70 20.15
C SER A 41 10.08 -9.52 20.30
N SER A 42 10.87 -10.06 19.39
CA SER A 42 12.34 -9.87 19.39
C SER A 42 12.75 -8.43 19.19
N ILE A 43 12.09 -7.71 18.30
CA ILE A 43 12.36 -6.30 18.00
C ILE A 43 11.97 -5.40 19.17
N SER A 44 10.81 -5.63 19.77
CA SER A 44 10.29 -4.83 20.90
C SER A 44 10.90 -5.20 22.25
N GLY A 45 11.65 -6.30 22.35
CA GLY A 45 12.10 -6.86 23.62
C GLY A 45 10.97 -7.46 24.46
N GLY A 46 9.86 -7.84 23.81
CA GLY A 46 8.68 -8.42 24.43
C GLY A 46 8.80 -9.90 24.73
N THR A 47 7.72 -10.47 25.26
CA THR A 47 7.63 -11.91 25.54
C THR A 47 7.30 -12.67 24.27
N LEU A 48 8.04 -13.74 23.98
CA LEU A 48 7.75 -14.62 22.85
C LEU A 48 6.36 -15.29 23.02
N PRO A 49 5.63 -15.51 21.92
CA PRO A 49 4.43 -16.34 21.95
C PRO A 49 4.72 -17.72 22.60
N SER A 50 3.77 -18.25 23.36
CA SER A 50 3.97 -19.46 24.18
C SER A 50 4.38 -20.72 23.38
N HIS A 51 4.07 -20.75 22.08
CA HIS A 51 4.43 -21.84 21.16
C HIS A 51 5.80 -21.65 20.50
N ILE A 52 6.48 -20.52 20.71
CA ILE A 52 7.80 -20.23 20.16
C ILE A 52 8.86 -20.45 21.24
N ARG A 53 9.79 -21.36 20.99
CA ARG A 53 10.89 -21.65 21.94
C ARG A 53 11.99 -20.59 21.87
N LYS A 54 12.36 -20.21 20.66
CA LYS A 54 13.51 -19.33 20.38
C LYS A 54 13.33 -18.59 19.07
N VAL A 55 13.80 -17.38 19.01
CA VAL A 55 13.99 -16.59 17.80
C VAL A 55 15.38 -15.97 17.79
N GLU A 56 16.06 -16.00 16.65
CA GLU A 56 17.31 -15.31 16.41
C GLU A 56 17.11 -14.40 15.20
N ALA A 57 17.07 -13.08 15.42
CA ALA A 57 16.74 -12.09 14.41
C ALA A 57 17.73 -10.92 14.43
N GLN A 58 19.03 -11.24 14.52
CA GLN A 58 20.07 -10.19 14.57
C GLN A 58 20.02 -9.29 13.34
N GLY A 59 19.98 -7.96 13.60
CA GLY A 59 19.98 -6.93 12.57
C GLY A 59 18.64 -6.84 11.81
N ILE A 60 17.54 -7.31 12.40
CA ILE A 60 16.16 -7.04 11.94
C ILE A 60 15.55 -6.03 12.91
N ALA A 61 15.11 -4.89 12.39
CA ALA A 61 14.47 -3.82 13.16
C ALA A 61 13.00 -3.64 12.78
N HIS A 62 12.58 -4.13 11.61
CA HIS A 62 11.22 -3.95 11.12
C HIS A 62 10.67 -5.23 10.49
N VAL A 63 9.39 -5.52 10.77
CA VAL A 63 8.60 -6.55 10.11
C VAL A 63 7.37 -5.88 9.50
N LYS A 64 7.07 -6.18 8.25
CA LYS A 64 5.98 -5.57 7.48
C LYS A 64 5.16 -6.63 6.77
N LEU A 65 3.92 -6.79 7.19
CA LEU A 65 2.95 -7.62 6.50
C LEU A 65 2.31 -6.83 5.37
N ILE A 66 2.40 -7.37 4.16
CA ILE A 66 1.76 -6.86 2.96
C ILE A 66 0.72 -7.87 2.52
N ASP A 67 -0.51 -7.67 2.94
CA ASP A 67 -1.65 -8.54 2.69
C ASP A 67 -2.75 -7.83 1.91
N ALA A 68 -3.76 -8.59 1.48
CA ALA A 68 -4.89 -8.10 0.71
C ALA A 68 -6.01 -7.47 1.56
N THR A 69 -5.79 -7.28 2.87
CA THR A 69 -6.78 -6.61 3.72
C THR A 69 -7.03 -5.17 3.27
N PRO A 70 -8.26 -4.65 3.35
CA PRO A 70 -8.57 -3.28 2.98
C PRO A 70 -7.69 -2.26 3.71
N ILE A 71 -7.34 -1.19 3.03
CA ILE A 71 -6.62 -0.07 3.63
C ILE A 71 -7.60 0.83 4.38
N GLY A 72 -7.77 0.55 5.66
CA GLY A 72 -8.64 1.36 6.52
C GLY A 72 -10.11 1.29 6.15
N ILE A 73 -10.92 2.01 6.91
CA ILE A 73 -12.37 2.18 6.69
C ILE A 73 -12.73 3.65 6.45
N ASN A 74 -11.73 4.53 6.38
CA ASN A 74 -11.94 5.97 6.34
C ASN A 74 -12.00 6.46 4.89
N VAL A 75 -13.17 6.91 4.46
CA VAL A 75 -13.41 7.55 3.15
C VAL A 75 -12.49 8.76 2.87
N ARG A 76 -11.84 9.31 3.89
CA ARG A 76 -10.89 10.40 3.74
C ARG A 76 -9.50 9.94 3.27
N SER A 77 -9.23 8.64 3.27
CA SER A 77 -8.01 8.07 2.72
C SER A 77 -8.16 7.85 1.22
N THR A 78 -7.25 8.43 0.45
CA THR A 78 -7.19 8.26 -1.02
C THR A 78 -5.85 7.68 -1.44
N VAL A 79 -5.75 7.19 -2.67
CA VAL A 79 -4.50 6.70 -3.26
C VAL A 79 -3.38 7.72 -3.06
N ALA A 80 -3.62 9.00 -3.42
CA ALA A 80 -2.61 10.05 -3.30
C ALA A 80 -2.19 10.35 -1.86
N THR A 81 -3.13 10.33 -0.91
CA THR A 81 -2.79 10.58 0.52
C THR A 81 -2.03 9.41 1.11
N TYR A 82 -2.40 8.20 0.77
CA TYR A 82 -1.77 6.99 1.32
C TYR A 82 -0.28 6.89 0.96
N VAL A 83 0.09 7.18 -0.29
CA VAL A 83 1.48 7.17 -0.73
C VAL A 83 2.20 8.51 -0.55
N GLY A 84 1.53 9.52 0.04
CA GLY A 84 2.10 10.83 0.32
C GLY A 84 2.34 11.71 -0.92
N VAL A 85 1.67 11.44 -2.04
CA VAL A 85 1.66 12.30 -3.23
C VAL A 85 0.89 13.59 -2.95
N HIS A 86 -0.26 13.49 -2.28
CA HIS A 86 -1.08 14.64 -1.93
C HIS A 86 -0.32 15.67 -1.08
N ASP A 87 0.47 15.22 -0.11
CA ASP A 87 1.27 16.13 0.74
C ASP A 87 2.34 16.89 -0.06
N GLU A 88 2.97 16.24 -1.01
CA GLU A 88 3.93 16.89 -1.88
C GLU A 88 3.25 17.88 -2.85
N LEU A 89 2.09 17.53 -3.40
CA LEU A 89 1.30 18.44 -4.22
C LEU A 89 0.88 19.68 -3.43
N ARG A 90 0.38 19.54 -2.19
CA ARG A 90 0.02 20.69 -1.34
C ARG A 90 1.18 21.66 -1.16
N LYS A 91 2.40 21.15 -0.95
CA LYS A 91 3.62 21.97 -0.83
C LYS A 91 3.95 22.72 -2.12
N LEU A 92 3.72 22.08 -3.28
CA LEU A 92 3.93 22.69 -4.57
C LEU A 92 2.89 23.77 -4.87
N PHE A 93 1.61 23.49 -4.62
CA PHE A 93 0.52 24.46 -4.80
C PHE A 93 0.71 25.70 -3.93
N ALA A 94 1.12 25.53 -2.67
CA ALA A 94 1.41 26.67 -1.79
C ALA A 94 2.53 27.60 -2.29
N LYS A 95 3.40 27.10 -3.17
CA LYS A 95 4.47 27.89 -3.79
C LYS A 95 4.04 28.60 -5.08
N SER A 96 2.86 28.25 -5.63
CA SER A 96 2.36 28.86 -6.85
C SER A 96 2.11 30.36 -6.70
N PRO A 97 2.19 31.14 -7.78
CA PRO A 97 1.88 32.57 -7.75
C PRO A 97 0.45 32.87 -7.25
N ASP A 98 -0.52 32.06 -7.69
CA ASP A 98 -1.93 32.23 -7.31
C ASP A 98 -2.15 32.02 -5.80
N ALA A 99 -1.54 30.97 -5.22
CA ALA A 99 -1.63 30.70 -3.79
C ALA A 99 -0.97 31.81 -2.97
N LYS A 100 0.21 32.27 -3.39
CA LYS A 100 0.92 33.36 -2.70
C LYS A 100 0.12 34.68 -2.72
N LYS A 101 -0.49 35.00 -3.86
CA LYS A 101 -1.33 36.20 -4.02
C LYS A 101 -2.53 36.18 -3.07
N GLN A 102 -3.10 34.99 -2.82
CA GLN A 102 -4.26 34.82 -1.95
C GLN A 102 -3.90 34.43 -0.51
N GLY A 103 -2.61 34.28 -0.18
CA GLY A 103 -2.12 33.96 1.15
C GLY A 103 -2.29 32.51 1.57
N TYR A 104 -2.59 31.58 0.66
CA TYR A 104 -2.77 30.18 0.97
C TYR A 104 -1.46 29.45 1.25
N LYS A 105 -1.47 28.61 2.27
CA LYS A 105 -0.37 27.75 2.70
C LYS A 105 -0.67 26.29 2.39
N ALA A 106 0.31 25.41 2.53
CA ALA A 106 0.14 23.98 2.28
C ALA A 106 -0.98 23.32 3.12
N GLY A 107 -1.26 23.82 4.31
CA GLY A 107 -2.37 23.36 5.16
C GLY A 107 -3.73 23.63 4.54
N ASP A 108 -3.91 24.75 3.85
CA ASP A 108 -5.19 25.15 3.26
C ASP A 108 -5.65 24.20 2.15
N PHE A 109 -4.71 23.53 1.50
CA PHE A 109 -4.96 22.52 0.45
C PHE A 109 -5.32 21.14 0.99
N SER A 110 -5.38 20.94 2.30
CA SER A 110 -5.87 19.68 2.88
C SER A 110 -7.39 19.61 2.79
N TYR A 111 -7.93 18.63 2.09
CA TYR A 111 -9.39 18.42 2.11
C TYR A 111 -9.91 17.87 3.45
N ASN A 112 -9.01 17.48 4.36
CA ASN A 112 -9.40 17.03 5.71
C ASN A 112 -9.54 18.19 6.71
N THR A 113 -8.67 19.19 6.62
CA THR A 113 -8.57 20.27 7.63
C THR A 113 -8.37 21.66 7.03
N GLY A 114 -8.12 21.77 5.73
CA GLY A 114 -7.79 23.04 5.08
C GLY A 114 -8.99 23.90 4.77
N SER A 115 -8.76 25.18 4.56
CA SER A 115 -9.80 26.17 4.24
C SER A 115 -10.39 26.00 2.83
N LEU A 116 -9.66 25.36 1.92
CA LEU A 116 -10.10 25.09 0.55
C LEU A 116 -10.94 23.81 0.40
N ARG A 117 -11.25 23.11 1.50
CA ARG A 117 -12.14 21.95 1.46
C ARG A 117 -13.57 22.35 1.14
N CYS A 118 -14.34 21.44 0.57
CA CYS A 118 -15.75 21.66 0.29
C CYS A 118 -16.53 21.86 1.60
N PRO A 119 -17.23 22.98 1.79
CA PRO A 119 -18.02 23.21 2.99
C PRO A 119 -19.28 22.32 3.06
N GLY A 120 -19.84 21.90 1.92
CA GLY A 120 -21.05 21.09 1.85
C GLY A 120 -20.88 19.66 2.37
N CYS A 121 -19.70 19.06 2.17
CA CYS A 121 -19.40 17.71 2.67
C CYS A 121 -18.22 17.67 3.65
N ASP A 122 -17.72 18.80 4.08
CA ASP A 122 -16.55 18.90 4.95
C ASP A 122 -15.33 18.12 4.44
N GLY A 123 -15.19 18.07 3.11
CA GLY A 123 -14.06 17.41 2.43
C GLY A 123 -14.15 15.88 2.33
N THR A 124 -15.29 15.27 2.65
CA THR A 124 -15.50 13.82 2.44
C THR A 124 -15.73 13.46 0.99
N GLY A 125 -16.24 14.39 0.18
CA GLY A 125 -16.65 14.15 -1.20
C GLY A 125 -18.05 13.55 -1.32
N VAL A 126 -18.61 13.04 -0.24
CA VAL A 126 -19.91 12.38 -0.18
C VAL A 126 -20.80 13.02 0.88
N VAL A 127 -22.11 12.85 0.75
CA VAL A 127 -23.10 13.13 1.77
C VAL A 127 -23.93 11.88 2.02
N SER A 128 -24.19 11.58 3.28
CA SER A 128 -25.01 10.43 3.67
C SER A 128 -26.46 10.82 3.66
N LEU A 129 -27.29 10.04 2.98
CA LEU A 129 -28.73 10.17 2.97
C LEU A 129 -29.33 9.16 3.96
N ASP A 130 -30.02 9.68 4.99
CA ASP A 130 -30.85 8.87 5.86
C ASP A 130 -32.09 8.42 5.09
N VAL A 131 -32.18 7.16 4.75
CA VAL A 131 -33.31 6.53 4.10
C VAL A 131 -34.04 5.68 5.13
N GLN A 132 -35.22 6.14 5.58
CA GLN A 132 -36.01 5.43 6.59
C GLN A 132 -36.10 3.93 6.28
N PHE A 133 -35.73 3.10 7.26
CA PHE A 133 -35.71 1.62 7.21
C PHE A 133 -34.70 0.96 6.29
N LEU A 134 -33.75 1.71 5.71
CA LEU A 134 -32.62 1.19 4.94
C LEU A 134 -31.31 1.68 5.54
N PRO A 135 -30.18 1.01 5.27
CA PRO A 135 -28.86 1.56 5.60
C PRO A 135 -28.65 2.92 4.91
N ASP A 136 -27.97 3.83 5.58
CA ASP A 136 -27.56 5.11 5.01
C ASP A 136 -26.87 4.90 3.66
N VAL A 137 -27.23 5.73 2.68
CA VAL A 137 -26.65 5.68 1.34
C VAL A 137 -25.79 6.90 1.12
N ASP A 138 -24.49 6.66 0.87
CA ASP A 138 -23.57 7.73 0.53
C ASP A 138 -23.71 8.07 -0.96
N ILE A 139 -23.94 9.35 -1.24
CA ILE A 139 -23.99 9.88 -2.60
C ILE A 139 -22.90 10.95 -2.79
N PRO A 140 -22.37 11.13 -4.01
CA PRO A 140 -21.47 12.24 -4.29
C PRO A 140 -22.05 13.57 -3.84
N CYS A 141 -21.25 14.36 -3.13
CA CYS A 141 -21.66 15.69 -2.66
C CYS A 141 -22.12 16.56 -3.86
N PRO A 142 -23.33 17.13 -3.82
CA PRO A 142 -23.88 17.93 -4.92
C PRO A 142 -23.05 19.20 -5.21
N ASP A 143 -22.39 19.76 -4.19
CA ASP A 143 -21.60 20.99 -4.32
C ASP A 143 -20.26 20.75 -5.01
N CYS A 144 -19.50 19.75 -4.57
CA CYS A 144 -18.17 19.46 -5.10
C CYS A 144 -18.13 18.27 -6.06
N LYS A 145 -19.22 17.54 -6.25
CA LYS A 145 -19.35 16.38 -7.13
C LYS A 145 -18.27 15.30 -6.88
N GLY A 146 -17.93 15.11 -5.61
CA GLY A 146 -16.91 14.13 -5.20
C GLY A 146 -15.47 14.67 -5.13
N SER A 147 -15.19 15.89 -5.61
CA SER A 147 -13.82 16.42 -5.63
C SER A 147 -13.23 16.74 -4.26
N ARG A 148 -14.06 16.85 -3.22
CA ARG A 148 -13.68 17.18 -1.83
C ARG A 148 -13.27 18.64 -1.60
N TYR A 149 -13.18 19.45 -2.67
CA TYR A 149 -12.71 20.84 -2.62
C TYR A 149 -13.81 21.85 -2.94
N GLY A 150 -13.70 23.02 -2.31
CA GLY A 150 -14.50 24.18 -2.65
C GLY A 150 -14.09 24.80 -4.01
N ARG A 151 -14.94 25.68 -4.53
CA ARG A 151 -14.72 26.32 -5.84
C ARG A 151 -13.44 27.14 -5.90
N GLU A 152 -13.02 27.72 -4.80
CA GLU A 152 -11.81 28.53 -4.69
C GLU A 152 -10.55 27.74 -5.03
N ALA A 153 -10.53 26.43 -4.74
CA ALA A 153 -9.39 25.56 -5.03
C ALA A 153 -9.10 25.44 -6.53
N TYR A 154 -10.13 25.56 -7.38
CA TYR A 154 -9.97 25.51 -8.84
C TYR A 154 -9.32 26.77 -9.45
N GLY A 155 -9.38 27.89 -8.72
CA GLY A 155 -8.73 29.15 -9.12
C GLY A 155 -7.21 29.16 -8.90
N ILE A 156 -6.67 28.17 -8.16
CA ILE A 156 -5.24 28.07 -7.87
C ILE A 156 -4.64 27.00 -8.76
N ARG A 157 -3.75 27.39 -9.66
CA ARG A 157 -3.22 26.51 -10.68
C ARG A 157 -1.72 26.29 -10.56
N LEU A 158 -1.32 25.06 -10.80
CA LEU A 158 0.07 24.66 -10.95
C LEU A 158 0.40 24.50 -12.43
N GLU A 159 1.57 24.95 -12.83
CA GLU A 159 2.03 24.83 -14.21
C GLU A 159 2.77 23.52 -14.42
N GLY A 160 2.34 22.78 -15.44
CA GLY A 160 2.95 21.55 -15.92
C GLY A 160 3.73 21.76 -17.21
N PRO A 161 4.12 20.67 -17.89
CA PRO A 161 4.81 20.73 -19.18
C PRO A 161 3.99 21.47 -20.25
N GLU A 162 4.69 22.09 -21.20
CA GLU A 162 4.08 22.74 -22.39
C GLU A 162 3.03 23.82 -22.05
N GLY A 163 3.12 24.41 -20.84
CA GLY A 163 2.17 25.44 -20.41
C GLY A 163 0.82 24.89 -19.92
N ALA A 164 0.69 23.59 -19.78
CA ALA A 164 -0.50 22.99 -19.18
C ALA A 164 -0.68 23.49 -17.74
N LYS A 165 -1.92 23.74 -17.34
CA LYS A 165 -2.24 24.22 -15.98
C LYS A 165 -3.36 23.37 -15.40
N ALA A 166 -3.18 22.93 -14.15
CA ALA A 166 -4.20 22.20 -13.41
C ALA A 166 -4.30 22.69 -11.96
N SER A 167 -5.49 22.67 -11.41
CA SER A 167 -5.75 22.85 -9.99
C SER A 167 -5.53 21.53 -9.23
N LEU A 168 -5.45 21.58 -7.90
CA LEU A 168 -5.30 20.37 -7.10
C LEU A 168 -6.49 19.41 -7.24
N PRO A 169 -7.76 19.86 -7.19
CA PRO A 169 -8.89 18.96 -7.46
C PRO A 169 -8.83 18.30 -8.84
N GLU A 170 -8.44 19.03 -9.90
CA GLU A 170 -8.26 18.45 -11.24
C GLU A 170 -7.14 17.39 -11.26
N LEU A 171 -6.03 17.59 -10.54
CA LEU A 171 -4.99 16.58 -10.41
C LEU A 171 -5.45 15.35 -9.63
N MET A 172 -6.26 15.54 -8.59
CA MET A 172 -6.82 14.42 -7.82
C MET A 172 -7.79 13.56 -8.65
N ASP A 173 -8.40 14.12 -9.69
CA ASP A 173 -9.29 13.41 -10.62
C ASP A 173 -8.53 12.69 -11.76
N MET A 174 -7.23 12.94 -11.91
CA MET A 174 -6.40 12.25 -12.90
C MET A 174 -6.01 10.85 -12.44
N ASP A 175 -5.95 9.91 -13.38
CA ASP A 175 -5.26 8.65 -13.16
C ASP A 175 -3.73 8.86 -12.98
N VAL A 176 -3.07 7.87 -12.38
CA VAL A 176 -1.62 7.95 -12.10
C VAL A 176 -0.79 8.19 -13.36
N ASN A 177 -1.15 7.58 -14.51
CA ASN A 177 -0.39 7.76 -15.76
C ASN A 177 -0.51 9.21 -16.26
N THR A 178 -1.71 9.76 -16.27
CA THR A 178 -2.00 11.15 -16.68
C THR A 178 -1.33 12.14 -15.72
N ALA A 179 -1.48 11.93 -14.41
CA ALA A 179 -0.84 12.76 -13.40
C ALA A 179 0.69 12.72 -13.50
N MET A 180 1.27 11.56 -13.82
CA MET A 180 2.72 11.43 -14.03
C MET A 180 3.21 12.24 -15.23
N ALA A 181 2.43 12.29 -16.30
CA ALA A 181 2.77 13.12 -17.48
C ALA A 181 2.72 14.62 -17.11
N PHE A 182 1.69 15.06 -16.39
CA PHE A 182 1.57 16.44 -15.92
C PHE A 182 2.68 16.83 -14.93
N CYS A 183 2.99 15.94 -13.98
CA CYS A 183 3.99 16.19 -12.94
C CYS A 183 5.44 15.95 -13.40
N LYS A 184 5.68 15.79 -14.70
CA LYS A 184 7.04 15.64 -15.26
C LYS A 184 7.90 16.85 -14.87
N GLY A 185 9.00 16.60 -14.16
CA GLY A 185 9.85 17.67 -13.59
C GLY A 185 9.60 17.96 -12.09
N MET A 186 8.49 17.51 -11.53
CA MET A 186 8.23 17.58 -10.09
C MET A 186 8.83 16.32 -9.41
N LYS A 187 10.15 16.34 -9.15
CA LYS A 187 10.97 15.17 -8.83
C LYS A 187 10.33 14.21 -7.82
N THR A 188 9.93 14.71 -6.65
CA THR A 188 9.39 13.86 -5.56
C THR A 188 8.03 13.24 -5.96
N VAL A 189 7.15 14.02 -6.58
CA VAL A 189 5.85 13.55 -7.04
C VAL A 189 6.02 12.51 -8.15
N SER A 190 6.85 12.81 -9.16
CA SER A 190 7.11 11.89 -10.29
C SER A 190 7.68 10.56 -9.83
N GLN A 191 8.59 10.56 -8.84
CA GLN A 191 9.15 9.32 -8.28
C GLN A 191 8.08 8.45 -7.63
N LYS A 192 7.19 9.04 -6.82
CA LYS A 192 6.09 8.32 -6.17
C LYS A 192 5.07 7.77 -7.19
N LEU A 193 4.71 8.57 -8.20
CA LEU A 193 3.82 8.13 -9.28
C LEU A 193 4.44 7.02 -10.13
N ALA A 194 5.75 7.08 -10.38
CA ALA A 194 6.47 6.02 -11.10
C ALA A 194 6.43 4.68 -10.35
N ILE A 195 6.53 4.70 -9.02
CA ILE A 195 6.38 3.49 -8.20
C ILE A 195 4.97 2.89 -8.36
N LEU A 196 3.92 3.72 -8.28
CA LEU A 196 2.54 3.26 -8.49
C LEU A 196 2.38 2.62 -9.88
N LYS A 197 2.91 3.26 -10.92
CA LYS A 197 2.87 2.72 -12.28
C LYS A 197 3.62 1.40 -12.41
N GLN A 198 4.81 1.27 -11.82
CA GLN A 198 5.59 0.04 -11.80
C GLN A 198 4.86 -1.12 -11.12
N LEU A 199 4.02 -0.81 -10.13
CA LEU A 199 3.16 -1.78 -9.44
C LEU A 199 1.86 -2.09 -10.19
N GLY A 200 1.69 -1.63 -11.44
CA GLY A 200 0.48 -1.86 -12.21
C GLY A 200 -0.73 -1.05 -11.74
N LEU A 201 -0.54 0.00 -10.94
CA LEU A 201 -1.59 0.88 -10.41
C LEU A 201 -1.75 2.17 -11.23
N GLY A 202 -1.25 2.18 -12.48
CA GLY A 202 -1.26 3.36 -13.34
C GLY A 202 -2.64 3.88 -13.73
N TYR A 203 -3.66 3.03 -13.66
CA TYR A 203 -5.06 3.34 -13.99
C TYR A 203 -5.87 3.91 -12.83
N LEU A 204 -5.41 3.77 -11.59
CA LEU A 204 -6.11 4.31 -10.42
C LEU A 204 -6.08 5.83 -10.44
N THR A 205 -7.20 6.45 -10.05
CA THR A 205 -7.23 7.91 -9.86
C THR A 205 -6.56 8.30 -8.55
N LEU A 206 -5.92 9.45 -8.51
CA LEU A 206 -5.25 9.93 -7.30
C LEU A 206 -6.24 10.15 -6.14
N GLY A 207 -7.45 10.58 -6.45
CA GLY A 207 -8.52 10.81 -5.48
C GLY A 207 -9.36 9.59 -5.14
N GLU A 208 -9.07 8.42 -5.71
CA GLU A 208 -9.79 7.19 -5.45
C GLU A 208 -9.66 6.76 -3.98
N GLU A 209 -10.78 6.38 -3.38
CA GLU A 209 -10.86 6.02 -1.97
C GLU A 209 -10.21 4.66 -1.71
N THR A 210 -9.31 4.59 -0.72
CA THR A 210 -8.60 3.34 -0.43
C THR A 210 -9.48 2.20 0.09
N PRO A 211 -10.61 2.42 0.80
CA PRO A 211 -11.51 1.33 1.18
C PRO A 211 -12.21 0.64 0.01
N GLY A 212 -12.35 1.32 -1.13
CA GLY A 212 -12.97 0.79 -2.35
C GLY A 212 -12.06 -0.08 -3.21
N LEU A 213 -10.77 -0.12 -2.91
CA LEU A 213 -9.78 -0.88 -3.69
C LEU A 213 -9.97 -2.38 -3.53
N SER A 214 -9.74 -3.13 -4.60
CA SER A 214 -9.64 -4.59 -4.54
C SER A 214 -8.48 -5.02 -3.63
N GLY A 215 -8.52 -6.27 -3.14
CA GLY A 215 -7.47 -6.78 -2.27
C GLY A 215 -6.07 -6.69 -2.89
N GLY A 216 -5.94 -7.00 -4.18
CA GLY A 216 -4.67 -6.88 -4.91
C GLY A 216 -4.20 -5.44 -5.07
N GLU A 217 -5.10 -4.50 -5.32
CA GLU A 217 -4.78 -3.07 -5.39
C GLU A 217 -4.35 -2.54 -4.03
N ALA A 218 -5.08 -2.88 -2.97
CA ALA A 218 -4.73 -2.51 -1.60
C ALA A 218 -3.35 -3.03 -1.21
N GLN A 219 -3.04 -4.28 -1.52
CA GLN A 219 -1.73 -4.89 -1.27
C GLN A 219 -0.61 -4.16 -2.00
N ARG A 220 -0.77 -3.90 -3.30
CA ARG A 220 0.22 -3.15 -4.09
C ARG A 220 0.38 -1.70 -3.63
N LEU A 221 -0.72 -1.07 -3.17
CA LEU A 221 -0.67 0.29 -2.64
C LEU A 221 0.08 0.35 -1.29
N LYS A 222 -0.13 -0.64 -0.40
CA LYS A 222 0.66 -0.80 0.84
C LYS A 222 2.15 -0.89 0.51
N LEU A 223 2.49 -1.70 -0.48
CA LEU A 223 3.87 -1.85 -0.92
C LEU A 223 4.42 -0.54 -1.49
N ALA A 224 3.66 0.21 -2.31
CA ALA A 224 4.07 1.50 -2.84
C ALA A 224 4.48 2.49 -1.75
N SER A 225 3.80 2.47 -0.61
CA SER A 225 4.10 3.35 0.53
C SER A 225 5.42 3.02 1.22
N GLU A 226 5.92 1.79 1.05
CA GLU A 226 7.15 1.30 1.68
C GLU A 226 8.37 1.37 0.75
N ILE A 227 8.18 1.26 -0.56
CA ILE A 227 9.27 1.39 -1.54
C ILE A 227 9.81 2.82 -1.50
N GLY A 228 11.06 3.00 -1.22
CA GLY A 228 11.69 4.35 -1.13
C GLY A 228 12.35 4.61 0.20
N LYS A 229 12.10 3.76 1.19
CA LYS A 229 12.79 3.77 2.48
C LYS A 229 13.99 2.82 2.44
N THR A 230 14.98 2.99 3.31
CA THR A 230 16.05 2.02 3.53
C THR A 230 15.45 0.74 4.10
N GLN A 231 15.88 -0.44 3.62
CA GLN A 231 15.21 -1.71 3.90
C GLN A 231 16.14 -2.81 4.45
N GLU A 232 17.43 -2.52 4.68
CA GLU A 232 18.45 -3.52 5.07
C GLU A 232 18.13 -4.28 6.35
N ASP A 233 17.36 -3.69 7.24
CA ASP A 233 16.93 -4.25 8.53
C ASP A 233 15.46 -4.67 8.53
N SER A 234 14.83 -4.76 7.36
CA SER A 234 13.40 -5.00 7.22
C SER A 234 13.10 -6.39 6.64
N VAL A 235 12.09 -7.05 7.22
CA VAL A 235 11.48 -8.26 6.69
C VAL A 235 10.11 -7.91 6.13
N PHE A 236 9.91 -8.14 4.84
CA PHE A 236 8.62 -8.03 4.19
C PHE A 236 7.97 -9.40 4.07
N VAL A 237 6.77 -9.53 4.57
CA VAL A 237 5.98 -10.76 4.47
C VAL A 237 4.79 -10.49 3.56
N PHE A 238 4.63 -11.33 2.55
CA PHE A 238 3.51 -11.28 1.61
C PHE A 238 2.66 -12.54 1.76
N ASP A 239 1.35 -12.34 1.85
CA ASP A 239 0.37 -13.42 1.91
C ASP A 239 -0.37 -13.52 0.58
N GLU A 240 -0.03 -14.56 -0.20
CA GLU A 240 -0.60 -14.91 -1.49
C GLU A 240 -0.77 -13.73 -2.46
N PRO A 241 0.31 -12.97 -2.74
CA PRO A 241 0.23 -11.73 -3.51
C PRO A 241 -0.09 -11.92 -4.99
N SER A 242 -0.03 -13.14 -5.53
CA SER A 242 -0.39 -13.43 -6.92
C SER A 242 -1.89 -13.69 -7.11
N ILE A 243 -2.68 -13.83 -6.03
CA ILE A 243 -4.11 -14.12 -6.15
C ILE A 243 -4.82 -13.05 -7.00
N GLY A 244 -5.52 -13.52 -8.03
CA GLY A 244 -6.29 -12.66 -8.93
C GLY A 244 -5.45 -11.85 -9.92
N LEU A 245 -4.14 -12.06 -9.97
CA LEU A 245 -3.27 -11.42 -10.95
C LEU A 245 -3.28 -12.18 -12.30
N HIS A 246 -3.22 -11.42 -13.37
CA HIS A 246 -2.92 -11.98 -14.68
C HIS A 246 -1.43 -12.43 -14.72
N PRO A 247 -1.04 -13.47 -15.46
CA PRO A 247 0.36 -13.92 -15.54
C PRO A 247 1.39 -12.83 -15.86
N LEU A 248 1.01 -11.81 -16.64
CA LEU A 248 1.88 -10.66 -16.91
C LEU A 248 2.12 -9.80 -15.66
N ASP A 249 1.15 -9.71 -14.77
CA ASP A 249 1.25 -8.92 -13.53
C ASP A 249 2.10 -9.65 -12.49
N VAL A 250 2.19 -10.99 -12.53
CA VAL A 250 3.12 -11.77 -11.70
C VAL A 250 4.58 -11.36 -11.96
N ARG A 251 4.92 -11.04 -13.21
CA ARG A 251 6.27 -10.53 -13.55
C ARG A 251 6.54 -9.17 -12.92
N VAL A 252 5.52 -8.30 -12.86
CA VAL A 252 5.64 -7.01 -12.17
C VAL A 252 5.89 -7.24 -10.68
N LEU A 253 5.15 -8.17 -10.08
CA LEU A 253 5.32 -8.55 -8.66
C LEU A 253 6.75 -9.07 -8.38
N LEU A 254 7.28 -9.93 -9.24
CA LEU A 254 8.67 -10.42 -9.14
C LEU A 254 9.69 -9.27 -9.23
N GLY A 255 9.47 -8.32 -10.14
CA GLY A 255 10.29 -7.10 -10.23
C GLY A 255 10.26 -6.27 -8.97
N VAL A 256 9.15 -6.25 -8.27
CA VAL A 256 9.00 -5.57 -6.97
C VAL A 256 9.77 -6.28 -5.87
N PHE A 257 9.69 -7.61 -5.78
CA PHE A 257 10.50 -8.38 -4.84
C PHE A 257 11.99 -8.12 -5.07
N GLN A 258 12.42 -8.14 -6.33
CA GLN A 258 13.81 -7.82 -6.67
C GLN A 258 14.20 -6.41 -6.22
N ALA A 259 13.36 -5.42 -6.43
CA ALA A 259 13.64 -4.05 -6.00
C ALA A 259 13.75 -3.90 -4.47
N LEU A 260 13.03 -4.70 -3.69
CA LEU A 260 13.18 -4.77 -2.24
C LEU A 260 14.51 -5.44 -1.84
N LEU A 261 14.83 -6.57 -2.48
CA LEU A 261 16.08 -7.31 -2.26
C LEU A 261 17.32 -6.45 -2.59
N ASP A 262 17.29 -5.72 -3.70
CA ASP A 262 18.36 -4.80 -4.12
C ASP A 262 18.62 -3.67 -3.11
N ARG A 263 17.62 -3.40 -2.24
CA ARG A 263 17.73 -2.44 -1.12
C ARG A 263 18.09 -3.11 0.21
N GLY A 264 18.43 -4.39 0.18
CA GLY A 264 18.85 -5.16 1.34
C GLY A 264 17.73 -5.78 2.16
N ALA A 265 16.45 -5.65 1.75
CA ALA A 265 15.35 -6.26 2.45
C ALA A 265 15.41 -7.79 2.42
N THR A 266 14.81 -8.43 3.43
CA THR A 266 14.47 -9.84 3.42
C THR A 266 13.01 -9.98 3.01
N VAL A 267 12.72 -10.88 2.07
CA VAL A 267 11.35 -11.07 1.55
C VAL A 267 10.89 -12.49 1.82
N VAL A 268 9.75 -12.64 2.48
CA VAL A 268 9.09 -13.93 2.75
C VAL A 268 7.73 -13.90 2.09
N VAL A 269 7.43 -14.88 1.25
CA VAL A 269 6.19 -14.93 0.48
C VAL A 269 5.50 -16.26 0.70
N ILE A 270 4.25 -16.26 1.13
CA ILE A 270 3.38 -17.44 1.08
C ILE A 270 2.80 -17.50 -0.32
N GLU A 271 3.07 -18.54 -1.09
CA GLU A 271 2.66 -18.61 -2.49
C GLU A 271 2.43 -20.03 -3.00
N HIS A 272 1.59 -20.10 -4.04
CA HIS A 272 1.30 -21.32 -4.81
C HIS A 272 1.65 -21.16 -6.29
N ASP A 273 1.85 -19.92 -6.76
CA ASP A 273 2.19 -19.62 -8.14
C ASP A 273 3.59 -20.15 -8.48
N LEU A 274 3.67 -20.96 -9.56
CA LEU A 274 4.91 -21.61 -9.95
C LEU A 274 5.99 -20.65 -10.42
N ASP A 275 5.61 -19.50 -10.99
CA ASP A 275 6.59 -18.51 -11.42
C ASP A 275 7.21 -17.80 -10.22
N VAL A 276 6.45 -17.54 -9.17
CA VAL A 276 6.99 -17.01 -7.91
C VAL A 276 7.89 -18.05 -7.23
N ILE A 277 7.44 -19.30 -7.13
CA ILE A 277 8.21 -20.39 -6.50
C ILE A 277 9.56 -20.59 -7.21
N ARG A 278 9.57 -20.60 -8.56
CA ARG A 278 10.81 -20.76 -9.37
C ARG A 278 11.81 -19.63 -9.21
N ASN A 279 11.36 -18.44 -8.83
CA ASN A 279 12.20 -17.27 -8.61
C ASN A 279 12.66 -17.12 -7.14
N GLY A 280 12.20 -18.00 -6.24
CA GLY A 280 12.64 -18.02 -4.85
C GLY A 280 14.12 -18.43 -4.71
N ASP A 281 14.87 -17.70 -3.90
CA ASP A 281 16.23 -18.07 -3.51
C ASP A 281 16.24 -19.25 -2.53
N TYR A 282 15.19 -19.31 -1.70
CA TYR A 282 14.99 -20.35 -0.69
C TYR A 282 13.52 -20.76 -0.66
N ILE A 283 13.27 -22.06 -0.61
CA ILE A 283 11.91 -22.61 -0.63
C ILE A 283 11.67 -23.39 0.65
N ILE A 284 10.57 -23.12 1.31
CA ILE A 284 10.05 -23.88 2.45
C ILE A 284 8.76 -24.54 1.98
N ASP A 285 8.80 -25.86 1.75
CA ASP A 285 7.64 -26.62 1.32
C ASP A 285 7.01 -27.32 2.53
N MET A 286 5.78 -26.92 2.84
CA MET A 286 5.05 -27.45 3.99
C MET A 286 4.08 -28.57 3.59
N GLY A 287 4.21 -29.70 4.24
CA GLY A 287 3.39 -30.86 3.90
C GLY A 287 3.55 -32.03 4.88
N PRO A 288 3.43 -33.28 4.35
CA PRO A 288 3.07 -33.63 2.97
C PRO A 288 1.58 -33.44 2.64
N GLY A 289 0.72 -33.22 3.60
CA GLY A 289 -0.73 -33.07 3.44
C GLY A 289 -1.28 -31.87 4.17
N GLY A 290 -2.60 -31.72 4.19
CA GLY A 290 -3.32 -30.75 5.01
C GLY A 290 -3.83 -31.34 6.33
N GLY A 291 -4.24 -30.49 7.27
CA GLY A 291 -4.78 -30.90 8.57
C GLY A 291 -3.78 -31.72 9.38
N GLU A 292 -4.20 -32.90 9.86
CA GLU A 292 -3.37 -33.76 10.69
C GLU A 292 -2.10 -34.27 10.00
N TYR A 293 -2.12 -34.34 8.67
CA TYR A 293 -1.00 -34.78 7.82
C TYR A 293 -0.06 -33.63 7.41
N GLY A 294 -0.37 -32.40 7.81
CA GLY A 294 0.45 -31.23 7.55
C GLY A 294 1.40 -30.86 8.67
N GLY A 295 1.91 -29.64 8.60
CA GLY A 295 2.68 -29.00 9.67
C GLY A 295 4.13 -29.43 9.80
N ARG A 296 4.72 -29.95 8.72
CA ARG A 296 6.15 -30.32 8.61
C ARG A 296 6.76 -29.61 7.41
N ILE A 297 8.07 -29.54 7.37
CA ILE A 297 8.88 -29.06 6.25
C ILE A 297 9.57 -30.27 5.63
#